data_80a10afa6d319b22c985c75249f882f9
#
_entry.id   80a10afa6d319b22c985c75249f882f9
#
_cell.length_a   1.000
_cell.length_b   1.000
_cell.length_c   1.000
_cell.angle_alpha   90.00
_cell.angle_beta   90.00
_cell.angle_gamma   90.00
#
_symmetry.space_group_name_H-M   'P 1'
#
loop_
_entity.id
_entity.type
_entity.pdbx_description
1 polymer ?
#
loop_
_entity_poly.entity_id
_entity_poly.type
_entity_poly.pdbx_seq_one_letter_code
_entity_poly.pdbx_strand_id
1 'polypeptide(L)'
;MIKILFICHGNICRSTMAEYVMKHLVKQSGIESDFFIDSAGTSNEEHGNPVHHGTQKKLRKEGIPCGNHRARKMCREEYAAFDYIICMERYNIQNIMRIIGNDPEHKVQRLLDYTNRPRDIADPWYTGNFDETFDDVMEGCQAFLSYLMEHLQ
;
A
#
# COMPACT_ATOMS: atom_id res chain seq x y z
N MET A 1 -14.48 -11.66 0.93
CA MET A 1 -13.85 -10.35 0.65
C MET A 1 -12.42 -10.35 1.17
N ILE A 2 -11.49 -9.96 0.32
CA ILE A 2 -10.07 -9.88 0.68
C ILE A 2 -9.79 -8.46 1.16
N LYS A 3 -9.22 -8.34 2.36
CA LYS A 3 -8.95 -7.05 2.97
C LYS A 3 -7.46 -6.78 3.00
N ILE A 4 -7.04 -5.69 2.34
CA ILE A 4 -5.64 -5.30 2.16
C ILE A 4 -5.40 -3.93 2.78
N LEU A 5 -4.37 -3.83 3.63
CA LEU A 5 -3.92 -2.57 4.20
C LEU A 5 -2.51 -2.27 3.73
N PHE A 6 -2.34 -1.20 2.96
CA PHE A 6 -1.02 -0.74 2.54
C PHE A 6 -0.42 0.19 3.57
N ILE A 7 0.87 0.02 3.84
CA ILE A 7 1.58 0.74 4.92
C ILE A 7 2.80 1.47 4.38
N CYS A 8 2.95 2.73 4.76
CA CYS A 8 4.23 3.45 4.65
C CYS A 8 4.43 4.27 5.93
N HIS A 9 5.40 5.17 5.96
CA HIS A 9 5.66 5.94 7.17
C HIS A 9 4.53 6.95 7.47
N GLY A 10 4.30 7.90 6.57
CA GLY A 10 3.38 9.02 6.80
C GLY A 10 1.96 8.83 6.27
N ASN A 11 1.75 7.84 5.43
CA ASN A 11 0.45 7.57 4.80
C ASN A 11 -0.05 8.72 3.90
N ILE A 12 0.85 9.38 3.20
CA ILE A 12 0.48 10.42 2.23
C ILE A 12 1.06 10.17 0.83
N CYS A 13 2.15 9.42 0.69
CA CYS A 13 2.81 9.20 -0.61
C CYS A 13 2.68 7.77 -1.12
N ARG A 14 3.50 6.84 -0.58
CA ARG A 14 3.62 5.48 -1.13
C ARG A 14 2.42 4.60 -0.86
N SER A 15 1.94 4.56 0.38
CA SER A 15 0.81 3.69 0.72
C SER A 15 -0.48 4.15 0.07
N THR A 16 -0.69 5.47 -0.05
CA THR A 16 -1.85 6.01 -0.74
C THR A 16 -1.79 5.73 -2.24
N MET A 17 -0.60 5.84 -2.83
CA MET A 17 -0.41 5.49 -4.23
C MET A 17 -0.75 4.01 -4.46
N ALA A 18 -0.25 3.12 -3.62
CA ALA A 18 -0.53 1.68 -3.72
C ALA A 18 -2.02 1.39 -3.56
N GLU A 19 -2.68 2.05 -2.63
CA GLU A 19 -4.12 1.92 -2.44
C GLU A 19 -4.89 2.21 -3.73
N TYR A 20 -4.62 3.35 -4.36
CA TYR A 20 -5.37 3.76 -5.56
C TYR A 20 -4.97 2.97 -6.80
N VAL A 21 -3.70 2.59 -6.93
CA VAL A 21 -3.27 1.71 -8.02
C VAL A 21 -3.97 0.36 -7.91
N MET A 22 -3.99 -0.24 -6.71
CA MET A 22 -4.61 -1.56 -6.52
C MET A 22 -6.13 -1.49 -6.75
N LYS A 23 -6.79 -0.44 -6.24
CA LYS A 23 -8.22 -0.23 -6.49
C LYS A 23 -8.51 -0.14 -8.00
N HIS A 24 -7.66 0.54 -8.74
CA HIS A 24 -7.79 0.68 -10.19
C HIS A 24 -7.62 -0.68 -10.89
N LEU A 25 -6.61 -1.46 -10.50
CA LEU A 25 -6.35 -2.77 -11.11
C LEU A 25 -7.50 -3.75 -10.89
N VAL A 26 -8.05 -3.84 -9.68
CA VAL A 26 -9.16 -4.74 -9.41
C VAL A 26 -10.44 -4.29 -10.12
N LYS A 27 -10.64 -2.99 -10.27
CA LYS A 27 -11.77 -2.46 -11.03
C LYS A 27 -11.66 -2.79 -12.51
N GLN A 28 -10.48 -2.63 -13.09
CA GLN A 28 -10.24 -2.99 -14.49
C GLN A 28 -10.47 -4.47 -14.76
N SER A 29 -10.21 -5.31 -13.76
CA SER A 29 -10.42 -6.76 -13.87
C SER A 29 -11.86 -7.18 -13.54
N GLY A 30 -12.73 -6.26 -13.17
CA GLY A 30 -14.13 -6.55 -12.85
C GLY A 30 -14.35 -7.28 -11.53
N ILE A 31 -13.38 -7.25 -10.62
CA ILE A 31 -13.42 -7.99 -9.35
C ILE A 31 -13.34 -7.07 -8.13
N GLU A 32 -13.63 -5.79 -8.30
CA GLU A 32 -13.52 -4.80 -7.22
C GLU A 32 -14.41 -5.13 -6.01
N SER A 33 -15.55 -5.79 -6.24
CA SER A 33 -16.47 -6.16 -5.13
C SER A 33 -15.88 -7.22 -4.20
N ASP A 34 -14.85 -7.92 -4.62
CA ASP A 34 -14.20 -8.96 -3.82
C ASP A 34 -13.11 -8.40 -2.90
N PHE A 35 -12.85 -7.09 -2.95
CA PHE A 35 -11.74 -6.47 -2.25
C PHE A 35 -12.18 -5.29 -1.38
N PHE A 36 -11.57 -5.18 -0.20
CA PHE A 36 -11.57 -3.97 0.62
C PHE A 36 -10.13 -3.52 0.75
N ILE A 37 -9.80 -2.34 0.21
CA ILE A 37 -8.43 -1.84 0.14
C ILE A 37 -8.35 -0.50 0.84
N ASP A 38 -7.41 -0.38 1.79
CA ASP A 38 -7.19 0.84 2.55
C ASP A 38 -5.69 1.04 2.76
N SER A 39 -5.31 2.14 3.37
CA SER A 39 -3.92 2.42 3.71
C SER A 39 -3.81 3.13 5.04
N ALA A 40 -2.66 3.00 5.68
CA ALA A 40 -2.34 3.64 6.95
C ALA A 40 -0.84 3.86 7.06
N GLY A 41 -0.42 4.61 8.05
CA GLY A 41 0.99 4.87 8.32
C GLY A 41 1.45 4.20 9.60
N THR A 42 2.78 4.25 9.82
CA THR A 42 3.39 3.84 11.08
C THR A 42 3.54 5.01 12.04
N SER A 43 3.26 6.24 11.57
CA SER A 43 3.46 7.48 12.29
C SER A 43 2.20 8.35 12.26
N ASN A 44 2.04 9.22 13.26
CA ASN A 44 0.98 10.23 13.33
C ASN A 44 1.40 11.59 12.77
N GLU A 45 2.63 11.71 12.23
CA GLU A 45 3.17 13.00 11.80
C GLU A 45 2.26 13.73 10.80
N GLU A 46 1.62 12.97 9.92
CA GLU A 46 0.77 13.52 8.87
C GLU A 46 -0.72 13.31 9.13
N HIS A 47 -1.11 12.97 10.35
CA HIS A 47 -2.50 12.63 10.69
C HIS A 47 -3.49 13.66 10.17
N GLY A 48 -4.49 13.19 9.42
CA GLY A 48 -5.54 14.04 8.86
C GLY A 48 -5.18 14.74 7.56
N ASN A 49 -3.93 14.68 7.13
CA ASN A 49 -3.51 15.34 5.90
C ASN A 49 -3.97 14.58 4.66
N PRO A 50 -4.22 15.29 3.55
CA PRO A 50 -4.63 14.65 2.30
C PRO A 50 -3.47 13.92 1.64
N VAL A 51 -3.79 13.16 0.61
CA VAL A 51 -2.78 12.54 -0.27
C VAL A 51 -1.82 13.62 -0.77
N HIS A 52 -0.51 13.32 -0.73
CA HIS A 52 0.52 14.26 -1.16
C HIS A 52 0.28 14.70 -2.62
N HIS A 53 0.51 15.99 -2.89
CA HIS A 53 0.23 16.54 -4.23
C HIS A 53 1.02 15.83 -5.35
N GLY A 54 2.24 15.38 -5.06
CA GLY A 54 3.04 14.63 -6.04
C GLY A 54 2.42 13.29 -6.40
N THR A 55 1.85 12.58 -5.42
CA THR A 55 1.10 11.36 -5.66
C THR A 55 -0.17 11.63 -6.46
N GLN A 56 -0.92 12.66 -6.07
CA GLN A 56 -2.15 13.04 -6.78
C GLN A 56 -1.86 13.38 -8.26
N LYS A 57 -0.82 14.18 -8.47
CA LYS A 57 -0.41 14.59 -9.81
C LYS A 57 -0.01 13.39 -10.66
N LYS A 58 0.78 12.49 -10.09
CA LYS A 58 1.25 11.30 -10.81
C LYS A 58 0.09 10.36 -11.16
N LEU A 59 -0.81 10.10 -10.23
CA LEU A 59 -1.98 9.25 -10.48
C LEU A 59 -2.87 9.86 -11.58
N ARG A 60 -3.10 11.18 -11.53
CA ARG A 60 -3.89 11.87 -12.55
C ARG A 60 -3.26 11.73 -13.92
N LYS A 61 -1.92 11.88 -14.00
CA LYS A 61 -1.18 11.75 -15.26
C LYS A 61 -1.33 10.35 -15.86
N GLU A 62 -1.39 9.32 -14.99
CA GLU A 62 -1.53 7.93 -15.41
C GLU A 62 -2.99 7.50 -15.60
N GLY A 63 -3.94 8.40 -15.44
CA GLY A 63 -5.36 8.10 -15.62
C GLY A 63 -5.97 7.28 -14.51
N ILE A 64 -5.37 7.28 -13.32
CA ILE A 64 -5.84 6.52 -12.18
C ILE A 64 -6.60 7.45 -11.22
N PRO A 65 -7.89 7.15 -10.91
CA PRO A 65 -8.66 7.97 -9.98
C PRO A 65 -8.00 8.00 -8.60
N CYS A 66 -7.86 9.21 -8.05
CA CYS A 66 -7.36 9.42 -6.70
C CYS A 66 -8.53 9.89 -5.83
N GLY A 67 -8.77 9.19 -4.72
CA GLY A 67 -9.82 9.55 -3.78
C GLY A 67 -9.33 10.57 -2.75
N ASN A 68 -10.10 10.69 -1.67
CA ASN A 68 -9.89 11.69 -0.64
C ASN A 68 -9.41 11.08 0.69
N HIS A 69 -8.58 10.04 0.60
CA HIS A 69 -8.00 9.42 1.79
C HIS A 69 -7.30 10.45 2.66
N ARG A 70 -7.46 10.33 3.97
CA ARG A 70 -6.77 11.15 4.96
C ARG A 70 -5.78 10.27 5.73
N ALA A 71 -4.57 10.79 5.95
CA ALA A 71 -3.52 10.06 6.62
C ALA A 71 -3.95 9.67 8.04
N ARG A 72 -3.62 8.44 8.43
CA ARG A 72 -3.89 7.90 9.75
C ARG A 72 -2.83 6.88 10.13
N LYS A 73 -2.63 6.66 11.43
CA LYS A 73 -1.71 5.64 11.91
C LYS A 73 -2.46 4.32 12.10
N MET A 74 -1.84 3.20 11.71
CA MET A 74 -2.38 1.88 11.97
C MET A 74 -2.48 1.63 13.47
N CYS A 75 -3.56 1.02 13.93
CA CYS A 75 -3.71 0.56 15.29
C CYS A 75 -3.62 -0.96 15.38
N ARG A 76 -3.29 -1.48 16.56
CA ARG A 76 -3.03 -2.90 16.79
C ARG A 76 -4.21 -3.80 16.38
N GLU A 77 -5.42 -3.33 16.62
CA GLU A 77 -6.65 -4.09 16.35
C GLU A 77 -6.85 -4.36 14.86
N GLU A 78 -6.22 -3.58 14.01
CA GLU A 78 -6.33 -3.76 12.56
C GLU A 78 -5.62 -5.02 12.07
N TYR A 79 -4.73 -5.61 12.85
CA TYR A 79 -4.10 -6.86 12.48
C TYR A 79 -5.13 -7.96 12.21
N ALA A 80 -6.14 -8.07 13.06
CA ALA A 80 -7.21 -9.06 12.88
C ALA A 80 -8.17 -8.69 11.76
N ALA A 81 -8.30 -7.38 11.47
CA ALA A 81 -9.27 -6.88 10.50
C ALA A 81 -8.86 -7.06 9.04
N PHE A 82 -7.54 -7.12 8.78
CA PHE A 82 -7.02 -7.22 7.41
C PHE A 82 -6.37 -8.58 7.17
N ASP A 83 -6.49 -9.07 5.95
CA ASP A 83 -5.88 -10.33 5.52
C ASP A 83 -4.42 -10.14 5.13
N TYR A 84 -4.08 -8.98 4.57
CA TYR A 84 -2.74 -8.64 4.12
C TYR A 84 -2.36 -7.25 4.60
N ILE A 85 -1.17 -7.14 5.17
CA ILE A 85 -0.59 -5.87 5.64
C ILE A 85 0.68 -5.68 4.84
N ILE A 86 0.63 -4.80 3.84
CA ILE A 86 1.65 -4.71 2.80
C ILE A 86 2.42 -3.40 2.95
N CYS A 87 3.69 -3.52 3.27
CA CYS A 87 4.59 -2.41 3.52
C CYS A 87 5.38 -2.04 2.27
N MET A 88 5.90 -0.81 2.23
CA MET A 88 6.68 -0.32 1.10
C MET A 88 8.15 -0.64 1.24
N GLU A 89 8.64 -0.74 2.48
CA GLU A 89 10.05 -0.98 2.77
C GLU A 89 10.22 -1.72 4.09
N ARG A 90 11.41 -2.28 4.29
CA ARG A 90 11.73 -3.04 5.50
C ARG A 90 11.55 -2.22 6.78
N TYR A 91 11.87 -0.94 6.74
CA TYR A 91 11.70 -0.05 7.89
C TYR A 91 10.23 0.04 8.34
N ASN A 92 9.30 0.02 7.38
CA ASN A 92 7.87 -0.03 7.72
C ASN A 92 7.53 -1.30 8.49
N ILE A 93 8.10 -2.45 8.08
CA ILE A 93 7.87 -3.72 8.76
C ILE A 93 8.34 -3.64 10.21
N GLN A 94 9.53 -3.10 10.44
CA GLN A 94 10.07 -2.93 11.80
C GLN A 94 9.13 -2.12 12.68
N ASN A 95 8.59 -1.02 12.13
CA ASN A 95 7.69 -0.15 12.88
C ASN A 95 6.30 -0.78 13.08
N ILE A 96 5.81 -1.52 12.11
CA ILE A 96 4.54 -2.25 12.27
C ILE A 96 4.67 -3.31 13.38
N MET A 97 5.80 -4.01 13.45
CA MET A 97 6.01 -5.01 14.50
C MET A 97 5.97 -4.39 15.90
N ARG A 98 6.37 -3.13 16.05
CA ARG A 98 6.24 -2.41 17.33
C ARG A 98 4.78 -2.13 17.68
N ILE A 99 3.92 -1.99 16.68
CA ILE A 99 2.49 -1.73 16.89
C ILE A 99 1.75 -3.03 17.21
N ILE A 100 1.99 -4.10 16.43
CA ILE A 100 1.22 -5.34 16.55
C ILE A 100 1.88 -6.38 17.48
N GLY A 101 3.16 -6.23 17.77
CA GLY A 101 3.91 -7.12 18.65
C GLY A 101 4.50 -8.33 17.94
N ASN A 102 3.71 -9.07 17.19
CA ASN A 102 4.14 -10.22 16.41
C ASN A 102 3.19 -10.44 15.23
N ASP A 103 3.58 -11.33 14.32
CA ASP A 103 2.84 -11.63 13.11
C ASP A 103 2.61 -13.14 12.96
N PRO A 104 1.80 -13.75 13.85
CA PRO A 104 1.63 -15.22 13.86
C PRO A 104 0.97 -15.76 12.58
N GLU A 105 0.18 -14.95 11.88
CA GLU A 105 -0.53 -15.37 10.67
C GLU A 105 0.21 -14.98 9.39
N HIS A 106 1.43 -14.45 9.49
CA HIS A 106 2.28 -14.09 8.36
C HIS A 106 1.61 -13.13 7.38
N LYS A 107 0.93 -12.11 7.91
CA LYS A 107 0.20 -11.13 7.10
C LYS A 107 1.09 -10.00 6.57
N VAL A 108 2.25 -9.77 7.18
CA VAL A 108 3.10 -8.61 6.90
C VAL A 108 4.18 -8.96 5.87
N GLN A 109 4.16 -8.26 4.74
CA GLN A 109 5.11 -8.43 3.64
C GLN A 109 5.43 -7.07 3.04
N ARG A 110 6.54 -6.98 2.27
CA ARG A 110 6.77 -5.82 1.41
C ARG A 110 6.06 -6.05 0.08
N LEU A 111 5.60 -4.97 -0.53
CA LEU A 111 4.90 -5.05 -1.82
C LEU A 111 5.78 -5.73 -2.88
N LEU A 112 7.05 -5.34 -2.98
CA LEU A 112 7.95 -5.89 -4.00
C LEU A 112 8.45 -7.31 -3.68
N ASP A 113 8.10 -7.86 -2.51
CA ASP A 113 8.38 -9.28 -2.21
C ASP A 113 7.59 -10.23 -3.12
N TYR A 114 6.53 -9.76 -3.75
CA TYR A 114 5.75 -10.55 -4.69
C TYR A 114 6.34 -10.57 -6.11
N THR A 115 7.37 -9.77 -6.35
CA THR A 115 8.04 -9.69 -7.65
C THR A 115 9.25 -10.64 -7.69
N ASN A 116 9.83 -10.82 -8.88
CA ASN A 116 11.05 -11.61 -9.03
C ASN A 116 12.32 -10.87 -8.58
N ARG A 117 12.17 -9.62 -8.14
CA ARG A 117 13.29 -8.81 -7.63
C ARG A 117 12.85 -8.07 -6.36
N PRO A 118 12.78 -8.79 -5.21
CA PRO A 118 12.37 -8.18 -3.94
C PRO A 118 13.31 -7.04 -3.53
N ARG A 119 12.72 -5.91 -3.13
CA ARG A 119 13.47 -4.73 -2.71
C ARG A 119 12.52 -3.73 -2.05
N ASP A 120 13.08 -2.67 -1.49
CA ASP A 120 12.31 -1.57 -0.93
C ASP A 120 11.86 -0.62 -2.04
N ILE A 121 10.73 0.06 -1.82
CA ILE A 121 10.27 1.16 -2.67
C ILE A 121 10.79 2.47 -2.07
N ALA A 122 11.55 3.24 -2.84
CA ALA A 122 12.12 4.50 -2.38
C ALA A 122 11.02 5.51 -2.03
N ASP A 123 11.26 6.29 -0.97
CA ASP A 123 10.31 7.30 -0.51
C ASP A 123 10.45 8.57 -1.36
N PRO A 124 9.41 8.95 -2.12
CA PRO A 124 9.48 10.11 -3.00
C PRO A 124 9.51 11.44 -2.23
N TRP A 125 9.18 11.43 -0.94
CA TRP A 125 9.38 12.59 -0.06
C TRP A 125 10.84 13.03 -0.05
N TYR A 126 11.77 12.03 -0.06
CA TYR A 126 13.20 12.30 -0.05
C TYR A 126 13.82 12.38 -1.44
N THR A 127 13.40 11.52 -2.37
CA THR A 127 13.99 11.47 -3.72
C THR A 127 13.39 12.52 -4.65
N GLY A 128 12.14 12.94 -4.40
CA GLY A 128 11.39 13.77 -5.33
C GLY A 128 10.97 13.05 -6.60
N ASN A 129 11.23 11.74 -6.71
CA ASN A 129 11.00 10.97 -7.94
C ASN A 129 9.74 10.13 -7.84
N PHE A 130 8.59 10.74 -8.13
CA PHE A 130 7.29 10.06 -8.10
C PHE A 130 7.11 9.10 -9.27
N ASP A 131 7.86 9.27 -10.36
CA ASP A 131 7.82 8.36 -11.51
C ASP A 131 8.41 7.00 -11.14
N GLU A 132 9.58 6.98 -10.49
CA GLU A 132 10.21 5.75 -10.01
C GLU A 132 9.33 5.03 -9.00
N THR A 133 8.79 5.78 -8.04
CA THR A 133 7.89 5.21 -7.03
C THR A 133 6.66 4.59 -7.69
N PHE A 134 6.06 5.28 -8.66
CA PHE A 134 4.90 4.76 -9.38
C PHE A 134 5.23 3.47 -10.14
N ASP A 135 6.36 3.42 -10.83
CA ASP A 135 6.76 2.23 -11.57
C ASP A 135 6.92 1.03 -10.62
N ASP A 136 7.54 1.24 -9.47
CA ASP A 136 7.72 0.19 -8.47
C ASP A 136 6.38 -0.23 -7.84
N VAL A 137 5.53 0.72 -7.51
CA VAL A 137 4.21 0.44 -6.95
C VAL A 137 3.36 -0.34 -7.95
N MET A 138 3.38 0.06 -9.23
CA MET A 138 2.62 -0.64 -10.27
C MET A 138 3.15 -2.07 -10.45
N GLU A 139 4.45 -2.24 -10.53
CA GLU A 139 5.05 -3.57 -10.64
C GLU A 139 4.64 -4.45 -9.47
N GLY A 140 4.73 -3.92 -8.25
CA GLY A 140 4.38 -4.66 -7.05
C GLY A 140 2.89 -4.99 -6.96
N CYS A 141 2.03 -4.04 -7.29
CA CYS A 141 0.58 -4.27 -7.25
C CYS A 141 0.14 -5.31 -8.30
N GLN A 142 0.72 -5.26 -9.50
CA GLN A 142 0.43 -6.26 -10.52
C GLN A 142 0.86 -7.65 -10.08
N ALA A 143 2.07 -7.78 -9.52
CA ALA A 143 2.57 -9.06 -9.02
C ALA A 143 1.74 -9.56 -7.84
N PHE A 144 1.36 -8.68 -6.93
CA PHE A 144 0.53 -9.02 -5.77
C PHE A 144 -0.86 -9.48 -6.22
N LEU A 145 -1.47 -8.79 -7.17
CA LEU A 145 -2.78 -9.20 -7.69
C LEU A 145 -2.69 -10.57 -8.35
N SER A 146 -1.64 -10.83 -9.13
CA SER A 146 -1.42 -12.16 -9.74
C SER A 146 -1.31 -13.24 -8.66
N TYR A 147 -0.55 -12.98 -7.60
CA TYR A 147 -0.42 -13.89 -6.47
C TYR A 147 -1.79 -14.18 -5.84
N LEU A 148 -2.59 -13.14 -5.60
CA LEU A 148 -3.92 -13.31 -5.00
C LEU A 148 -4.84 -14.14 -5.89
N MET A 149 -4.84 -13.89 -7.19
CA MET A 149 -5.69 -14.64 -8.12
C MET A 149 -5.33 -16.12 -8.18
N GLU A 150 -4.06 -16.47 -8.04
CA GLU A 150 -3.61 -17.85 -8.00
C GLU A 150 -3.98 -18.55 -6.69
N HIS A 151 -4.03 -17.83 -5.58
CA HIS A 151 -4.22 -18.39 -4.23
C HIS A 151 -5.66 -18.35 -3.74
N LEU A 152 -6.59 -17.80 -4.54
CA LEU A 152 -8.00 -17.71 -4.18
C LEU A 152 -8.87 -18.84 -4.73
N GLN A 153 -8.26 -19.76 -5.44
CA GLN A 153 -9.01 -20.88 -6.04
C GLN A 153 -9.02 -22.09 -5.14
#